data_2bca8ca547ce20280e43602c10b6b8ca
#
_entry.id   2bca8ca547ce20280e43602c10b6b8ca
#
_cell.length_a   1.000
_cell.length_b   1.000
_cell.length_c   1.000
_cell.angle_alpha   90.00
_cell.angle_beta   90.00
_cell.angle_gamma   90.00
#
_symmetry.space_group_name_H-M   'P 1'
#
loop_
_entity.id
_entity.type
_entity.pdbx_description
1 polymer ?
#
loop_
_entity_poly.entity_id
_entity_poly.type
_entity_poly.pdbx_seq_one_letter_code
_entity_poly.pdbx_strand_id
1 'polypeptide(L)'
;MSTDSFEIFPGLVPSDRSSVLRIVPRAGHSLNELGAFTLYYRAHENLLRDGRITPDTVNHPLPSWREEDGQLVIEGFFAGEQEHSIDLIRPGSESRPEVLAAFRIYSLKEDFHGLKPYRGNFHQHSTNSRCCHAPEDTPAHVAAESRRIGMDFTTISDHSYYDSVREAEAVYADVPLDLALFPGEEVHPMQWSQHIVNFGGRHSITGLIEADREKFYREVEEIRKKLCLPDRMEQVVIGRVAMGVCADTGSGRARDSGASVLVLQSACRVDGVSRCDGGADPGGRV
;
A
#
# COMPACT_ATOMS: atom_id res chain seq x y z
N MET A 1 13.21 11.61 -12.86
CA MET A 1 13.75 10.25 -12.92
C MET A 1 12.87 9.37 -12.05
N SER A 2 12.57 8.18 -12.50
CA SER A 2 11.73 7.24 -11.77
C SER A 2 12.58 6.44 -10.79
N THR A 3 12.02 6.07 -9.63
CA THR A 3 12.57 5.06 -8.71
C THR A 3 12.87 3.73 -9.40
N ASP A 4 12.45 3.58 -10.66
CA ASP A 4 12.65 2.39 -11.48
C ASP A 4 14.10 2.20 -11.95
N SER A 5 14.94 3.23 -11.87
CA SER A 5 16.33 3.21 -12.35
C SER A 5 17.33 2.66 -11.33
N PHE A 6 16.96 2.61 -10.07
CA PHE A 6 17.84 2.20 -8.96
C PHE A 6 17.11 1.28 -7.99
N GLU A 7 17.87 0.45 -7.30
CA GLU A 7 17.37 -0.46 -6.28
C GLU A 7 18.25 -0.41 -5.02
N ILE A 8 17.66 -0.62 -3.85
CA ILE A 8 18.37 -0.64 -2.57
C ILE A 8 18.41 -2.05 -1.99
N PHE A 9 19.57 -2.47 -1.47
CA PHE A 9 19.81 -3.76 -0.82
C PHE A 9 20.62 -3.62 0.46
N PRO A 10 20.29 -4.42 1.49
CA PRO A 10 19.08 -5.19 1.65
C PRO A 10 17.88 -4.25 1.92
N GLY A 11 16.65 -4.66 1.55
CA GLY A 11 15.43 -3.94 1.90
C GLY A 11 14.99 -4.18 3.35
N LEU A 12 15.52 -5.23 3.99
CA LEU A 12 15.32 -5.55 5.40
C LEU A 12 16.66 -5.58 6.11
N VAL A 13 16.71 -4.95 7.28
CA VAL A 13 17.89 -4.94 8.15
C VAL A 13 17.50 -5.31 9.58
N PRO A 14 18.42 -5.87 10.39
CA PRO A 14 18.13 -6.07 11.80
C PRO A 14 17.98 -4.73 12.52
N SER A 15 16.97 -4.61 13.39
CA SER A 15 16.79 -3.42 14.23
C SER A 15 17.90 -3.30 15.28
N ASP A 16 18.16 -2.07 15.70
CA ASP A 16 19.11 -1.72 16.77
C ASP A 16 20.54 -2.19 16.50
N ARG A 17 20.90 -2.28 15.23
CA ARG A 17 22.25 -2.67 14.76
C ARG A 17 22.69 -1.80 13.59
N SER A 18 24.02 -1.70 13.43
CA SER A 18 24.61 -1.13 12.22
C SER A 18 24.46 -2.11 11.06
N SER A 19 24.07 -1.60 9.91
CA SER A 19 23.91 -2.37 8.68
C SER A 19 24.49 -1.60 7.50
N VAL A 20 24.90 -2.35 6.47
CA VAL A 20 25.38 -1.79 5.22
C VAL A 20 24.29 -1.94 4.16
N LEU A 21 23.92 -0.84 3.55
CA LEU A 21 23.01 -0.80 2.40
C LEU A 21 23.79 -0.48 1.13
N ARG A 22 23.29 -0.97 0.01
CA ARG A 22 23.81 -0.65 -1.31
C ARG A 22 22.68 -0.15 -2.22
N ILE A 23 22.87 1.00 -2.85
CA ILE A 23 22.00 1.47 -3.92
C ILE A 23 22.69 1.10 -5.23
N VAL A 24 22.00 0.29 -6.02
CA VAL A 24 22.52 -0.33 -7.23
C VAL A 24 21.75 0.17 -8.43
N PRO A 25 22.41 0.66 -9.49
CA PRO A 25 21.76 0.95 -10.75
C PRO A 25 21.17 -0.33 -11.37
N ARG A 26 19.96 -0.26 -11.89
CA ARG A 26 19.36 -1.34 -12.69
C ARG A 26 20.00 -1.39 -14.08
N ALA A 27 19.77 -2.49 -14.81
CA ALA A 27 20.31 -2.69 -16.15
C ALA A 27 20.03 -1.50 -17.07
N GLY A 28 21.07 -0.95 -17.68
CA GLY A 28 21.00 0.22 -18.56
C GLY A 28 21.14 1.56 -17.86
N HIS A 29 21.29 1.58 -16.54
CA HIS A 29 21.46 2.79 -15.73
C HIS A 29 22.83 2.86 -15.06
N SER A 30 23.22 4.06 -14.63
CA SER A 30 24.45 4.30 -13.90
C SER A 30 24.29 5.41 -12.86
N LEU A 31 25.16 5.45 -11.84
CA LEU A 31 25.17 6.52 -10.84
C LEU A 31 25.44 7.91 -11.47
N ASN A 32 26.10 7.97 -12.62
CA ASN A 32 26.36 9.23 -13.31
C ASN A 32 25.08 10.00 -13.70
N GLU A 33 23.95 9.29 -13.85
CA GLU A 33 22.65 9.89 -14.16
C GLU A 33 22.11 10.75 -13.02
N LEU A 34 22.53 10.48 -11.79
CA LEU A 34 22.12 11.24 -10.62
C LEU A 34 22.70 12.65 -10.59
N GLY A 35 23.94 12.83 -11.13
CA GLY A 35 24.68 14.08 -10.99
C GLY A 35 24.97 14.37 -9.51
N ALA A 36 24.95 15.66 -9.14
CA ALA A 36 25.11 16.06 -7.74
C ALA A 36 23.84 15.74 -6.93
N PHE A 37 23.98 15.09 -5.80
CA PHE A 37 22.90 14.77 -4.87
C PHE A 37 23.36 14.83 -3.41
N THR A 38 22.39 14.88 -2.52
CA THR A 38 22.59 14.68 -1.07
C THR A 38 21.68 13.53 -0.64
N LEU A 39 22.21 12.63 0.17
CA LEU A 39 21.46 11.55 0.79
C LEU A 39 20.83 12.02 2.09
N TYR A 40 19.53 11.79 2.22
CA TYR A 40 18.77 12.06 3.43
C TYR A 40 18.20 10.77 3.99
N TYR A 41 18.15 10.72 5.32
CA TYR A 41 17.60 9.62 6.09
C TYR A 41 16.50 10.11 7.01
N ARG A 42 15.46 9.30 7.17
CA ARG A 42 14.34 9.56 8.07
C ARG A 42 13.77 8.26 8.61
N ALA A 43 13.65 8.15 9.93
CA ALA A 43 12.94 7.09 10.62
C ALA A 43 11.46 7.45 10.76
N HIS A 44 10.55 6.55 10.41
CA HIS A 44 9.12 6.86 10.36
C HIS A 44 8.45 6.99 11.74
N GLU A 45 8.94 6.31 12.78
CA GLU A 45 8.43 6.50 14.15
C GLU A 45 8.55 7.94 14.65
N ASN A 46 9.54 8.68 14.16
CA ASN A 46 9.70 10.09 14.51
C ASN A 46 8.54 10.96 13.97
N LEU A 47 7.74 10.45 13.02
CA LEU A 47 6.55 11.11 12.48
C LEU A 47 5.35 11.08 13.44
N LEU A 48 5.35 10.17 14.42
CA LEU A 48 4.18 9.88 15.25
C LEU A 48 4.28 10.43 16.68
N ARG A 49 5.40 11.05 17.07
CA ARG A 49 5.65 11.45 18.48
C ARG A 49 4.59 12.32 19.12
N ASP A 50 3.80 13.06 18.33
CA ASP A 50 2.77 13.97 18.88
C ASP A 50 1.39 13.74 18.25
N GLY A 51 1.14 12.60 17.61
CA GLY A 51 -0.12 12.33 16.91
C GLY A 51 -0.36 13.25 15.70
N ARG A 52 0.66 13.98 15.27
CA ARG A 52 0.66 14.82 14.08
C ARG A 52 1.77 14.38 13.14
N ILE A 53 1.40 14.12 11.89
CA ILE A 53 2.38 14.04 10.80
C ILE A 53 2.87 15.47 10.61
N THR A 54 4.03 15.80 11.18
CA THR A 54 4.67 17.08 10.89
C THR A 54 5.56 16.95 9.68
N PRO A 55 5.46 17.86 8.70
CA PRO A 55 6.36 17.88 7.53
C PRO A 55 7.83 18.08 7.88
N ASP A 56 8.10 18.58 9.09
CA ASP A 56 9.42 18.88 9.64
C ASP A 56 10.12 17.69 10.28
N THR A 57 9.75 16.50 9.92
CA THR A 57 10.54 15.35 10.28
C THR A 57 11.89 15.50 9.63
N VAL A 58 12.81 15.84 10.46
CA VAL A 58 14.17 16.24 10.13
C VAL A 58 14.78 15.18 9.21
N ASN A 59 14.93 15.53 7.97
CA ASN A 59 15.77 14.79 7.05
C ASN A 59 17.21 14.93 7.57
N HIS A 60 17.74 13.87 8.15
CA HIS A 60 19.12 13.86 8.58
C HIS A 60 19.99 13.53 7.36
N PRO A 61 20.97 14.35 7.01
CA PRO A 61 21.96 13.94 6.04
C PRO A 61 22.61 12.67 6.55
N LEU A 62 22.71 11.64 5.71
CA LEU A 62 23.45 10.43 6.05
C LEU A 62 24.94 10.77 6.08
N PRO A 63 25.60 10.62 7.25
CA PRO A 63 26.97 11.10 7.44
C PRO A 63 28.02 10.27 6.73
N SER A 64 27.72 9.04 6.35
CA SER A 64 28.71 8.13 5.76
C SER A 64 28.13 7.32 4.60
N TRP A 65 28.46 7.73 3.41
CA TRP A 65 28.29 6.95 2.20
C TRP A 65 29.55 7.08 1.32
N ARG A 66 29.78 6.09 0.48
CA ARG A 66 30.87 6.09 -0.50
C ARG A 66 30.40 5.44 -1.79
N GLU A 67 31.04 5.79 -2.88
CA GLU A 67 30.90 5.07 -4.13
C GLU A 67 31.93 3.94 -4.18
N GLU A 68 31.46 2.74 -4.52
CA GLU A 68 32.29 1.54 -4.63
C GLU A 68 31.70 0.68 -5.76
N ASP A 69 32.51 0.37 -6.77
CA ASP A 69 32.12 -0.48 -7.92
C ASP A 69 30.82 -0.03 -8.63
N GLY A 70 30.63 1.29 -8.78
CA GLY A 70 29.43 1.84 -9.42
C GLY A 70 28.15 1.74 -8.58
N GLN A 71 28.28 1.52 -7.28
CA GLN A 71 27.19 1.44 -6.30
C GLN A 71 27.41 2.49 -5.21
N LEU A 72 26.32 2.95 -4.59
CA LEU A 72 26.41 3.73 -3.36
C LEU A 72 26.34 2.79 -2.16
N VAL A 73 27.36 2.81 -1.33
CA VAL A 73 27.44 2.04 -0.09
C VAL A 73 27.17 2.96 1.07
N ILE A 74 26.17 2.62 1.88
CA ILE A 74 25.70 3.40 3.01
C ILE A 74 25.85 2.57 4.27
N GLU A 75 26.51 3.11 5.29
CA GLU A 75 26.62 2.49 6.61
C GLU A 75 25.73 3.28 7.58
N GLY A 76 24.81 2.59 8.25
CA GLY A 76 23.86 3.24 9.14
C GLY A 76 23.42 2.35 10.30
N PHE A 77 23.01 2.99 11.38
CA PHE A 77 22.36 2.35 12.52
C PHE A 77 20.84 2.56 12.40
N PHE A 78 20.09 1.46 12.40
CA PHE A 78 18.64 1.49 12.19
C PHE A 78 17.93 1.14 13.50
N ALA A 79 17.45 2.17 14.19
CA ALA A 79 16.84 2.03 15.52
C ALA A 79 15.39 1.59 15.41
N GLY A 80 14.97 0.70 16.31
CA GLY A 80 13.58 0.24 16.48
C GLY A 80 13.10 -0.64 15.32
N GLU A 81 11.92 -1.20 15.46
CA GLU A 81 11.24 -1.97 14.41
C GLU A 81 10.32 -1.04 13.62
N GLN A 82 10.76 -0.59 12.45
CA GLN A 82 10.06 0.45 11.70
C GLN A 82 10.50 0.55 10.24
N GLU A 83 9.76 1.35 9.49
CA GLU A 83 10.15 1.80 8.16
C GLU A 83 11.13 2.99 8.24
N HIS A 84 12.07 3.02 7.32
CA HIS A 84 13.01 4.12 7.11
C HIS A 84 13.00 4.57 5.65
N SER A 85 13.06 5.88 5.45
CA SER A 85 13.24 6.48 4.12
C SER A 85 14.69 6.83 3.89
N ILE A 86 15.17 6.56 2.68
CA ILE A 86 16.44 7.04 2.16
C ILE A 86 16.15 7.73 0.84
N ASP A 87 16.35 9.03 0.81
CA ASP A 87 16.03 9.87 -0.33
C ASP A 87 17.29 10.51 -0.91
N LEU A 88 17.47 10.41 -2.23
CA LEU A 88 18.50 11.14 -2.98
C LEU A 88 17.87 12.43 -3.50
N ILE A 89 18.38 13.55 -3.05
CA ILE A 89 17.81 14.87 -3.36
C ILE A 89 18.86 15.72 -4.07
N ARG A 90 18.48 16.35 -5.17
CA ARG A 90 19.33 17.30 -5.88
C ARG A 90 19.52 18.58 -5.06
N PRO A 91 20.76 19.02 -4.80
CA PRO A 91 21.00 20.30 -4.14
C PRO A 91 20.54 21.48 -5.01
N GLY A 92 19.98 22.52 -4.42
CA GLY A 92 19.83 23.80 -5.07
C GLY A 92 18.44 24.42 -5.22
N SER A 93 17.39 23.86 -4.63
CA SER A 93 16.08 24.55 -4.59
C SER A 93 15.46 24.42 -3.21
N GLU A 94 15.54 25.48 -2.41
CA GLU A 94 14.91 25.54 -1.07
C GLU A 94 13.37 25.46 -1.13
N SER A 95 12.75 25.83 -2.25
CA SER A 95 11.30 25.89 -2.38
C SER A 95 10.65 24.56 -2.83
N ARG A 96 11.38 23.70 -3.51
CA ARG A 96 10.97 22.33 -3.90
C ARG A 96 12.20 21.47 -4.15
N PRO A 97 12.61 20.64 -3.20
CA PRO A 97 13.68 19.69 -3.43
C PRO A 97 13.27 18.70 -4.53
N GLU A 98 14.11 18.52 -5.52
CA GLU A 98 13.93 17.50 -6.56
C GLU A 98 14.39 16.17 -6.00
N VAL A 99 13.45 15.25 -5.77
CA VAL A 99 13.76 13.88 -5.37
C VAL A 99 14.17 13.09 -6.59
N LEU A 100 15.43 12.66 -6.64
CA LEU A 100 16.00 11.86 -7.73
C LEU A 100 15.65 10.37 -7.59
N ALA A 101 15.73 9.87 -6.37
CA ALA A 101 15.30 8.51 -6.02
C ALA A 101 14.88 8.48 -4.55
N ALA A 102 13.90 7.64 -4.23
CA ALA A 102 13.39 7.44 -2.88
C ALA A 102 13.28 5.95 -2.60
N PHE A 103 13.81 5.51 -1.47
CA PHE A 103 13.82 4.12 -1.06
C PHE A 103 13.17 3.94 0.29
N ARG A 104 12.60 2.76 0.50
CA ARG A 104 12.09 2.31 1.78
C ARG A 104 12.84 1.05 2.19
N ILE A 105 13.30 1.05 3.43
CA ILE A 105 13.85 -0.13 4.09
C ILE A 105 13.14 -0.33 5.42
N TYR A 106 13.18 -1.54 5.93
CA TYR A 106 12.54 -1.90 7.18
C TYR A 106 13.57 -2.50 8.13
N SER A 107 13.66 -1.97 9.34
CA SER A 107 14.39 -2.62 10.43
C SER A 107 13.45 -3.52 11.20
N LEU A 108 13.84 -4.77 11.39
CA LEU A 108 13.03 -5.81 12.02
C LEU A 108 13.77 -6.44 13.19
N LYS A 109 13.02 -6.82 14.22
CA LYS A 109 13.52 -7.65 15.31
C LYS A 109 13.83 -9.06 14.81
N GLU A 110 14.56 -9.80 15.63
CA GLU A 110 15.14 -11.09 15.22
C GLU A 110 14.08 -12.12 14.83
N ASP A 111 12.90 -12.08 15.45
CA ASP A 111 11.76 -12.97 15.15
C ASP A 111 11.21 -12.77 13.73
N PHE A 112 11.23 -11.54 13.20
CA PHE A 112 10.80 -11.23 11.84
C PHE A 112 11.96 -11.17 10.83
N HIS A 113 13.14 -10.71 11.25
CA HIS A 113 14.28 -10.55 10.36
C HIS A 113 14.72 -11.88 9.70
N GLY A 114 14.53 -13.01 10.38
CA GLY A 114 14.81 -14.34 9.85
C GLY A 114 13.78 -14.88 8.84
N LEU A 115 12.66 -14.21 8.64
CA LEU A 115 11.61 -14.63 7.72
C LEU A 115 11.88 -14.13 6.29
N LYS A 116 11.39 -14.88 5.31
CA LYS A 116 11.46 -14.45 3.91
C LYS A 116 10.42 -13.35 3.69
N PRO A 117 10.83 -12.14 3.27
CA PRO A 117 9.91 -11.08 2.91
C PRO A 117 9.26 -11.36 1.55
N TYR A 118 8.00 -10.96 1.41
CA TYR A 118 7.28 -10.96 0.15
C TYR A 118 6.80 -9.54 -0.14
N ARG A 119 6.98 -9.10 -1.39
CA ARG A 119 6.47 -7.81 -1.88
C ARG A 119 5.07 -7.99 -2.41
N GLY A 120 4.13 -7.17 -1.98
CA GLY A 120 2.77 -7.26 -2.48
C GLY A 120 2.03 -5.94 -2.47
N ASN A 121 0.93 -5.90 -3.21
CA ASN A 121 0.00 -4.80 -3.23
C ASN A 121 -1.39 -5.29 -2.84
N PHE A 122 -1.98 -4.63 -1.85
CA PHE A 122 -3.31 -4.94 -1.34
C PHE A 122 -4.40 -4.04 -1.95
N HIS A 123 -4.01 -2.93 -2.62
CA HIS A 123 -4.95 -1.93 -3.05
C HIS A 123 -4.53 -1.33 -4.40
N GLN A 124 -5.16 -1.79 -5.45
CA GLN A 124 -5.03 -1.26 -6.80
C GLN A 124 -6.29 -1.55 -7.61
N HIS A 125 -6.51 -0.73 -8.63
CA HIS A 125 -7.71 -0.76 -9.44
C HIS A 125 -7.42 -1.11 -10.89
N SER A 126 -8.44 -1.63 -11.55
CA SER A 126 -8.46 -1.88 -12.98
C SER A 126 -9.58 -1.08 -13.65
N THR A 127 -9.79 -1.33 -14.94
CA THR A 127 -10.93 -0.77 -15.70
C THR A 127 -12.30 -1.16 -15.15
N ASN A 128 -12.38 -2.15 -14.24
CA ASN A 128 -13.62 -2.51 -13.57
C ASN A 128 -14.02 -1.49 -12.49
N SER A 129 -13.10 -0.63 -12.07
CA SER A 129 -13.39 0.52 -11.22
C SER A 129 -13.70 1.76 -12.04
N ARG A 130 -14.74 2.49 -11.64
CA ARG A 130 -15.13 3.76 -12.30
C ARG A 130 -14.07 4.87 -12.18
N CYS A 131 -13.12 4.74 -11.26
CA CYS A 131 -12.03 5.69 -11.06
C CYS A 131 -10.88 5.48 -12.07
N CYS A 132 -10.77 4.30 -12.70
CA CYS A 132 -9.77 4.03 -13.73
C CYS A 132 -10.30 4.42 -15.10
N HIS A 133 -9.59 5.32 -15.76
CA HIS A 133 -9.99 5.86 -17.05
C HIS A 133 -9.11 5.41 -18.22
N ALA A 134 -7.98 4.77 -17.93
CA ALA A 134 -7.11 4.22 -18.96
C ALA A 134 -7.67 2.87 -19.45
N PRO A 135 -8.08 2.76 -20.70
CA PRO A 135 -8.71 1.53 -21.22
C PRO A 135 -7.76 0.32 -21.25
N GLU A 136 -6.45 0.59 -21.17
CA GLU A 136 -5.41 -0.42 -21.09
C GLU A 136 -5.30 -1.07 -19.72
N ASP A 137 -5.75 -0.43 -18.64
CA ASP A 137 -5.63 -0.94 -17.26
C ASP A 137 -6.63 -2.06 -16.95
N THR A 138 -6.72 -3.03 -17.86
CA THR A 138 -7.52 -4.24 -17.62
C THR A 138 -6.97 -5.03 -16.43
N PRO A 139 -7.78 -5.90 -15.78
CA PRO A 139 -7.28 -6.75 -14.70
C PRO A 139 -6.02 -7.54 -15.07
N ALA A 140 -5.96 -8.07 -16.29
CA ALA A 140 -4.80 -8.79 -16.79
C ALA A 140 -3.56 -7.88 -16.90
N HIS A 141 -3.72 -6.66 -17.41
CA HIS A 141 -2.62 -5.69 -17.51
C HIS A 141 -2.09 -5.32 -16.13
N VAL A 142 -2.97 -5.03 -15.17
CA VAL A 142 -2.60 -4.70 -13.78
C VAL A 142 -1.82 -5.84 -13.12
N ALA A 143 -2.22 -7.11 -13.36
CA ALA A 143 -1.48 -8.27 -12.87
C ALA A 143 -0.08 -8.37 -13.52
N ALA A 144 0.02 -8.20 -14.84
CA ALA A 144 1.31 -8.23 -15.54
C ALA A 144 2.26 -7.12 -15.06
N GLU A 145 1.75 -5.89 -14.88
CA GLU A 145 2.53 -4.77 -14.37
C GLU A 145 2.99 -5.00 -12.92
N SER A 146 2.14 -5.58 -12.07
CA SER A 146 2.53 -5.98 -10.72
C SER A 146 3.70 -6.96 -10.76
N ARG A 147 3.67 -7.95 -11.65
CA ARG A 147 4.79 -8.88 -11.85
C ARG A 147 6.02 -8.17 -12.41
N ARG A 148 5.87 -7.30 -13.40
CA ARG A 148 6.96 -6.54 -14.03
C ARG A 148 7.75 -5.71 -13.02
N ILE A 149 7.08 -5.09 -12.04
CA ILE A 149 7.73 -4.29 -10.99
C ILE A 149 8.24 -5.13 -9.81
N GLY A 150 8.15 -6.46 -9.89
CA GLY A 150 8.73 -7.39 -8.94
C GLY A 150 7.88 -7.68 -7.71
N MET A 151 6.56 -7.61 -7.82
CA MET A 151 5.66 -8.10 -6.78
C MET A 151 5.66 -9.62 -6.75
N ASP A 152 5.59 -10.20 -5.55
CA ASP A 152 5.42 -11.63 -5.31
C ASP A 152 3.93 -12.00 -5.25
N PHE A 153 3.10 -11.06 -4.79
CA PHE A 153 1.66 -11.23 -4.72
C PHE A 153 0.92 -9.91 -4.95
N THR A 154 -0.36 -10.02 -5.36
CA THR A 154 -1.22 -8.85 -5.48
C THR A 154 -2.70 -9.22 -5.38
N THR A 155 -3.53 -8.23 -5.11
CA THR A 155 -4.96 -8.26 -5.39
C THR A 155 -5.31 -7.09 -6.32
N ILE A 156 -6.39 -7.25 -7.07
CA ILE A 156 -7.02 -6.17 -7.82
C ILE A 156 -8.31 -5.88 -7.07
N SER A 157 -8.31 -4.79 -6.31
CA SER A 157 -9.37 -4.44 -5.38
C SER A 157 -10.29 -3.37 -5.97
N ASP A 158 -10.95 -3.70 -7.06
CA ASP A 158 -11.87 -2.77 -7.71
C ASP A 158 -13.04 -2.40 -6.81
N HIS A 159 -13.54 -1.15 -6.98
CA HIS A 159 -14.65 -0.62 -6.20
C HIS A 159 -15.90 -1.49 -6.33
N SER A 160 -16.28 -2.13 -5.23
CA SER A 160 -17.48 -2.96 -5.15
C SER A 160 -17.57 -4.05 -6.23
N TYR A 161 -16.40 -4.51 -6.71
CA TYR A 161 -16.31 -5.54 -7.73
C TYR A 161 -15.23 -6.57 -7.38
N TYR A 162 -15.64 -7.81 -7.18
CA TYR A 162 -14.81 -8.87 -6.61
C TYR A 162 -14.12 -9.76 -7.64
N ASP A 163 -14.60 -9.82 -8.87
CA ASP A 163 -14.17 -10.83 -9.84
C ASP A 163 -12.96 -10.44 -10.69
N SER A 164 -12.37 -9.25 -10.49
CA SER A 164 -11.23 -8.75 -11.29
C SER A 164 -10.03 -9.69 -11.29
N VAL A 165 -9.70 -10.30 -10.15
CA VAL A 165 -8.61 -11.29 -10.10
C VAL A 165 -8.93 -12.54 -10.92
N ARG A 166 -10.17 -13.01 -10.88
CA ARG A 166 -10.59 -14.17 -11.69
C ARG A 166 -10.51 -13.89 -13.18
N GLU A 167 -10.81 -12.66 -13.59
CA GLU A 167 -10.65 -12.23 -14.99
C GLU A 167 -9.17 -12.28 -15.41
N ALA A 168 -8.27 -11.79 -14.55
CA ALA A 168 -6.83 -11.86 -14.79
C ALA A 168 -6.34 -13.32 -14.83
N GLU A 169 -6.74 -14.16 -13.89
CA GLU A 169 -6.41 -15.59 -13.86
C GLU A 169 -6.88 -16.32 -15.13
N ALA A 170 -8.07 -15.99 -15.63
CA ALA A 170 -8.58 -16.59 -16.87
C ALA A 170 -7.72 -16.24 -18.10
N VAL A 171 -7.18 -15.02 -18.16
CA VAL A 171 -6.28 -14.58 -19.24
C VAL A 171 -4.94 -15.32 -19.16
N TYR A 172 -4.44 -15.57 -17.96
CA TYR A 172 -3.14 -16.20 -17.74
C TYR A 172 -3.21 -17.69 -17.39
N ALA A 173 -4.34 -18.37 -17.67
CA ALA A 173 -4.55 -19.77 -17.30
C ALA A 173 -3.42 -20.70 -17.75
N ASP A 174 -2.85 -20.45 -18.94
CA ASP A 174 -1.78 -21.24 -19.53
C ASP A 174 -0.39 -20.56 -19.46
N VAL A 175 -0.27 -19.45 -18.73
CA VAL A 175 0.97 -18.68 -18.62
C VAL A 175 1.44 -18.64 -17.17
N PRO A 176 2.63 -19.14 -16.85
CA PRO A 176 3.18 -19.04 -15.49
C PRO A 176 3.56 -17.58 -15.19
N LEU A 177 2.69 -16.86 -14.55
CA LEU A 177 2.91 -15.44 -14.22
C LEU A 177 3.94 -15.23 -13.10
N ASP A 178 4.22 -16.28 -12.29
CA ASP A 178 5.08 -16.23 -11.11
C ASP A 178 4.70 -15.06 -10.17
N LEU A 179 3.42 -14.90 -9.97
CA LEU A 179 2.76 -13.90 -9.13
C LEU A 179 1.55 -14.56 -8.46
N ALA A 180 1.49 -14.50 -7.14
CA ALA A 180 0.31 -14.99 -6.42
C ALA A 180 -0.81 -13.95 -6.52
N LEU A 181 -1.94 -14.34 -7.12
CA LEU A 181 -3.13 -13.53 -7.22
C LEU A 181 -4.10 -13.91 -6.09
N PHE A 182 -4.57 -12.91 -5.34
CA PHE A 182 -5.53 -13.09 -4.27
C PHE A 182 -6.83 -12.37 -4.59
N PRO A 183 -7.99 -13.02 -4.48
CA PRO A 183 -9.27 -12.36 -4.67
C PRO A 183 -9.42 -11.17 -3.74
N GLY A 184 -10.07 -10.13 -4.19
CA GLY A 184 -10.30 -8.95 -3.37
C GLY A 184 -11.19 -7.92 -4.03
N GLU A 185 -11.61 -6.96 -3.23
CA GLU A 185 -12.41 -5.82 -3.65
C GLU A 185 -12.20 -4.65 -2.69
N GLU A 186 -12.38 -3.44 -3.14
CA GLU A 186 -12.57 -2.30 -2.27
C GLU A 186 -14.04 -2.14 -1.96
N VAL A 187 -14.38 -2.37 -0.68
CA VAL A 187 -15.75 -2.35 -0.20
C VAL A 187 -16.18 -0.92 0.10
N HIS A 188 -17.28 -0.48 -0.49
CA HIS A 188 -17.91 0.81 -0.25
C HIS A 188 -19.31 0.61 0.35
N PRO A 189 -19.43 0.33 1.64
CA PRO A 189 -20.73 0.10 2.28
C PRO A 189 -21.62 1.35 2.31
N MET A 190 -21.01 2.54 2.29
CA MET A 190 -21.65 3.85 2.19
C MET A 190 -20.77 4.80 1.38
N GLN A 191 -21.30 5.89 0.87
CA GLN A 191 -20.62 6.86 -0.01
C GLN A 191 -19.42 7.64 0.62
N TRP A 192 -18.69 7.06 1.58
CA TRP A 192 -17.76 7.81 2.41
C TRP A 192 -16.32 7.30 2.35
N SER A 193 -15.45 8.17 2.64
CA SER A 193 -14.01 8.33 2.55
C SER A 193 -13.09 7.24 3.13
N GLN A 194 -13.57 6.09 3.58
CA GLN A 194 -12.73 5.01 4.06
C GLN A 194 -12.61 3.92 3.00
N HIS A 195 -11.37 3.58 2.70
CA HIS A 195 -11.05 2.47 1.82
C HIS A 195 -10.96 1.20 2.65
N ILE A 196 -11.90 0.29 2.49
CA ILE A 196 -11.91 -1.03 3.15
C ILE A 196 -11.59 -2.05 2.09
N VAL A 197 -10.40 -2.63 2.15
CA VAL A 197 -9.98 -3.66 1.21
C VAL A 197 -10.24 -5.04 1.81
N ASN A 198 -11.06 -5.82 1.13
CA ASN A 198 -11.20 -7.25 1.33
C ASN A 198 -10.10 -7.95 0.54
N PHE A 199 -9.12 -8.54 1.21
CA PHE A 199 -8.00 -9.24 0.62
C PHE A 199 -8.02 -10.73 0.95
N GLY A 200 -7.94 -11.57 -0.06
CA GLY A 200 -7.90 -13.04 0.09
C GLY A 200 -9.21 -13.66 0.58
N GLY A 201 -10.28 -12.89 0.67
CA GLY A 201 -11.60 -13.38 1.07
C GLY A 201 -12.18 -14.34 0.05
N ARG A 202 -13.00 -15.30 0.52
CA ARG A 202 -13.68 -16.27 -0.35
C ARG A 202 -14.95 -15.73 -0.99
N HIS A 203 -15.44 -14.61 -0.50
CA HIS A 203 -16.72 -14.03 -0.90
C HIS A 203 -16.60 -12.51 -1.06
N SER A 204 -17.43 -11.96 -1.92
CA SER A 204 -17.63 -10.52 -2.00
C SER A 204 -18.35 -10.02 -0.74
N ILE A 205 -17.74 -9.11 0.01
CA ILE A 205 -18.37 -8.41 1.13
C ILE A 205 -19.46 -7.47 0.61
N THR A 206 -19.18 -6.77 -0.48
CA THR A 206 -20.18 -5.93 -1.15
C THR A 206 -21.41 -6.76 -1.52
N GLY A 207 -21.22 -7.94 -2.11
CA GLY A 207 -22.30 -8.84 -2.45
C GLY A 207 -23.12 -9.29 -1.23
N LEU A 208 -22.46 -9.57 -0.10
CA LEU A 208 -23.15 -9.92 1.15
C LEU A 208 -23.97 -8.75 1.71
N ILE A 209 -23.42 -7.53 1.66
CA ILE A 209 -24.12 -6.31 2.10
C ILE A 209 -25.35 -6.05 1.19
N GLU A 210 -25.18 -6.22 -0.12
CA GLU A 210 -26.24 -5.99 -1.09
C GLU A 210 -27.35 -7.04 -1.03
N ALA A 211 -27.02 -8.25 -0.64
CA ALA A 211 -28.01 -9.32 -0.47
C ALA A 211 -29.04 -9.01 0.65
N ASP A 212 -28.64 -8.30 1.70
CA ASP A 212 -29.55 -7.87 2.78
C ASP A 212 -29.07 -6.54 3.40
N ARG A 213 -29.24 -5.45 2.65
CA ARG A 213 -28.86 -4.10 3.10
C ARG A 213 -29.57 -3.67 4.38
N GLU A 214 -30.83 -4.03 4.53
CA GLU A 214 -31.59 -3.65 5.70
C GLU A 214 -31.05 -4.32 6.98
N LYS A 215 -30.70 -5.58 6.89
CA LYS A 215 -30.04 -6.30 7.99
C LYS A 215 -28.71 -5.64 8.33
N PHE A 216 -27.89 -5.38 7.33
CA PHE A 216 -26.58 -4.74 7.53
C PHE A 216 -26.71 -3.40 8.28
N TYR A 217 -27.61 -2.51 7.84
CA TYR A 217 -27.78 -1.22 8.50
C TYR A 217 -28.40 -1.33 9.90
N ARG A 218 -29.26 -2.32 10.15
CA ARG A 218 -29.74 -2.59 11.52
C ARG A 218 -28.58 -2.98 12.43
N GLU A 219 -27.72 -3.87 11.99
CA GLU A 219 -26.55 -4.32 12.76
C GLU A 219 -25.56 -3.18 13.05
N VAL A 220 -25.31 -2.32 12.04
CA VAL A 220 -24.50 -1.10 12.22
C VAL A 220 -25.10 -0.20 13.31
N GLU A 221 -26.41 0.06 13.25
CA GLU A 221 -27.10 0.91 14.22
C GLU A 221 -27.11 0.32 15.63
N GLU A 222 -27.29 -0.99 15.75
CA GLU A 222 -27.22 -1.69 17.05
C GLU A 222 -25.83 -1.57 17.68
N ILE A 223 -24.76 -1.74 16.88
CA ILE A 223 -23.38 -1.61 17.36
C ILE A 223 -23.09 -0.16 17.73
N ARG A 224 -23.53 0.80 16.92
CA ARG A 224 -23.39 2.23 17.20
C ARG A 224 -24.01 2.59 18.56
N LYS A 225 -25.23 2.14 18.83
CA LYS A 225 -25.92 2.36 20.10
C LYS A 225 -25.19 1.72 21.29
N LYS A 226 -24.71 0.47 21.12
CA LYS A 226 -23.97 -0.25 22.17
C LYS A 226 -22.65 0.46 22.54
N LEU A 227 -21.98 1.04 21.56
CA LEU A 227 -20.67 1.69 21.75
C LEU A 227 -20.80 3.16 22.15
N CYS A 228 -22.01 3.74 22.17
CA CYS A 228 -22.26 5.16 22.44
C CYS A 228 -21.35 6.09 21.62
N LEU A 229 -21.05 5.74 20.37
CA LEU A 229 -20.15 6.49 19.52
C LEU A 229 -20.81 7.75 18.97
N PRO A 230 -20.07 8.87 18.88
CA PRO A 230 -20.53 10.06 18.15
C PRO A 230 -20.80 9.72 16.67
N ASP A 231 -21.73 10.42 16.04
CA ASP A 231 -22.12 10.19 14.64
C ASP A 231 -20.91 10.20 13.67
N ARG A 232 -19.90 11.03 13.96
CA ARG A 232 -18.63 11.05 13.20
C ARG A 232 -17.81 9.76 13.26
N MET A 233 -18.12 8.85 14.19
CA MET A 233 -17.43 7.55 14.32
C MET A 233 -18.22 6.39 13.71
N GLU A 234 -19.32 6.66 13.05
CA GLU A 234 -20.15 5.66 12.38
C GLU A 234 -19.35 4.79 11.40
N GLN A 235 -18.37 5.39 10.71
CA GLN A 235 -17.48 4.70 9.78
C GLN A 235 -16.66 3.58 10.44
N VAL A 236 -16.21 3.78 11.69
CA VAL A 236 -15.47 2.75 12.46
C VAL A 236 -16.38 1.56 12.79
N VAL A 237 -17.66 1.85 13.06
CA VAL A 237 -18.66 0.82 13.33
C VAL A 237 -18.97 0.03 12.07
N ILE A 238 -19.14 0.72 10.94
CA ILE A 238 -19.38 0.08 9.64
C ILE A 238 -18.22 -0.87 9.29
N GLY A 239 -16.98 -0.44 9.45
CA GLY A 239 -15.82 -1.30 9.25
C GLY A 239 -15.84 -2.54 10.14
N ARG A 240 -16.25 -2.41 11.41
CA ARG A 240 -16.35 -3.55 12.34
C ARG A 240 -17.49 -4.51 11.98
N VAL A 241 -18.61 -4.01 11.49
CA VAL A 241 -19.72 -4.87 11.03
C VAL A 241 -19.31 -5.60 9.77
N ALA A 242 -18.67 -4.93 8.82
CA ALA A 242 -18.12 -5.58 7.63
C ALA A 242 -17.12 -6.68 7.99
N MET A 243 -16.27 -6.47 9.00
CA MET A 243 -15.38 -7.49 9.54
C MET A 243 -16.14 -8.65 10.22
N GLY A 244 -17.22 -8.35 10.94
CA GLY A 244 -18.07 -9.36 11.57
C GLY A 244 -18.77 -10.25 10.56
N VAL A 245 -19.29 -9.68 9.48
CA VAL A 245 -19.89 -10.44 8.36
C VAL A 245 -18.89 -11.42 7.75
N CYS A 246 -17.61 -11.05 7.66
CA CYS A 246 -16.57 -11.98 7.20
C CYS A 246 -16.30 -13.15 8.17
N ALA A 247 -16.43 -12.91 9.48
CA ALA A 247 -16.18 -13.93 10.50
C ALA A 247 -17.33 -14.92 10.63
N ASP A 248 -18.58 -14.48 10.49
CA ASP A 248 -19.78 -15.30 10.67
C ASP A 248 -20.07 -16.23 9.48
N THR A 249 -19.56 -15.93 8.28
CA THR A 249 -19.69 -16.81 7.11
C THR A 249 -18.75 -18.02 7.13
N GLY A 250 -17.82 -18.07 8.11
CA GLY A 250 -16.88 -19.14 8.34
C GLY A 250 -17.34 -20.04 9.48
N SER A 251 -18.03 -21.15 9.17
CA SER A 251 -18.33 -22.20 10.15
C SER A 251 -17.07 -22.65 10.91
N GLY A 252 -16.94 -22.22 12.13
CA GLY A 252 -16.45 -22.94 13.31
C GLY A 252 -15.13 -23.69 13.32
N ARG A 253 -14.16 -23.47 12.41
CA ARG A 253 -12.79 -23.96 12.58
C ARG A 253 -11.79 -23.04 11.92
N ALA A 254 -11.08 -22.28 12.73
CA ALA A 254 -10.06 -21.30 12.35
C ALA A 254 -8.77 -21.87 11.69
N ARG A 255 -8.78 -23.07 11.15
CA ARG A 255 -7.62 -23.73 10.53
C ARG A 255 -7.73 -23.99 9.03
N ASP A 256 -8.91 -23.83 8.41
CA ASP A 256 -9.12 -24.05 6.97
C ASP A 256 -9.80 -22.88 6.24
N SER A 257 -10.11 -21.79 6.93
CA SER A 257 -10.66 -20.60 6.33
C SER A 257 -9.51 -19.69 5.91
N GLY A 258 -9.34 -19.47 4.61
CA GLY A 258 -8.56 -18.32 4.14
C GLY A 258 -9.13 -17.08 4.83
N ALA A 259 -8.42 -16.58 5.83
CA ALA A 259 -8.87 -15.43 6.59
C ALA A 259 -8.86 -14.21 5.67
N SER A 260 -10.02 -13.58 5.50
CA SER A 260 -10.07 -12.27 4.87
C SER A 260 -9.27 -11.29 5.73
N VAL A 261 -8.27 -10.68 5.16
CA VAL A 261 -7.56 -9.57 5.79
C VAL A 261 -8.22 -8.29 5.32
N LEU A 262 -8.84 -7.57 6.26
CA LEU A 262 -9.37 -6.24 5.98
C LEU A 262 -8.29 -5.22 6.29
N VAL A 263 -7.82 -4.55 5.28
CA VAL A 263 -6.88 -3.45 5.41
C VAL A 263 -7.67 -2.14 5.43
N LEU A 264 -7.64 -1.45 6.56
CA LEU A 264 -8.16 -0.09 6.67
C LEU A 264 -7.05 0.87 6.25
N GLN A 265 -7.19 1.48 5.08
CA GLN A 265 -6.34 2.61 4.70
C GLN A 265 -7.08 3.91 5.04
N SER A 266 -6.52 4.68 5.97
CA SER A 266 -6.87 6.09 6.07
C SER A 266 -6.30 6.80 4.84
N ALA A 267 -7.10 7.64 4.18
CA ALA A 267 -6.65 8.46 3.06
C ALA A 267 -5.54 9.42 3.52
N CYS A 268 -4.31 8.94 3.57
CA CYS A 268 -3.14 9.80 3.61
C CYS A 268 -2.93 10.32 2.19
N ARG A 269 -3.02 11.63 2.01
CA ARG A 269 -2.60 12.29 0.78
C ARG A 269 -1.14 11.94 0.53
N VAL A 270 -0.89 11.10 -0.45
CA VAL A 270 0.41 11.03 -1.09
C VAL A 270 0.31 11.99 -2.28
N ASP A 271 0.89 13.18 -2.13
CA ASP A 271 0.99 14.14 -3.21
C ASP A 271 1.88 13.53 -4.29
N GLY A 272 1.30 13.18 -5.42
CA GLY A 272 2.07 12.76 -6.60
C GLY A 272 1.51 11.62 -7.44
N VAL A 273 0.48 10.93 -7.00
CA VAL A 273 -0.25 9.95 -7.84
C VAL A 273 -1.62 10.52 -8.15
N SER A 274 -2.00 10.47 -9.43
CA SER A 274 -3.25 11.03 -9.95
C SER A 274 -4.44 10.70 -9.04
N ARG A 275 -5.06 11.76 -8.54
CA ARG A 275 -6.28 11.68 -7.74
C ARG A 275 -7.41 11.10 -8.58
N CYS A 276 -7.97 10.00 -8.16
CA CYS A 276 -9.35 9.69 -8.49
C CYS A 276 -10.25 10.51 -7.54
N ASP A 277 -10.29 11.82 -7.74
CA ASP A 277 -11.27 12.67 -7.06
C ASP A 277 -12.62 12.41 -7.74
N GLY A 278 -13.53 11.75 -7.03
CA GLY A 278 -14.93 11.67 -7.38
C GLY A 278 -15.50 13.09 -7.40
N GLY A 279 -15.50 13.73 -8.56
CA GLY A 279 -16.15 15.00 -8.79
C GLY A 279 -17.65 14.86 -8.56
N ALA A 280 -18.14 15.42 -7.46
CA ALA A 280 -19.54 15.75 -7.34
C ALA A 280 -19.84 16.82 -8.41
N ASP A 281 -20.74 16.50 -9.31
CA ASP A 281 -21.29 17.44 -10.30
C ASP A 281 -22.18 18.48 -9.57
N PRO A 282 -21.78 19.77 -9.54
CA PRO A 282 -22.65 20.83 -9.04
C PRO A 282 -23.31 21.52 -10.22
N GLY A 283 -24.42 21.01 -10.75
CA GLY A 283 -25.07 21.70 -11.86
C GLY A 283 -26.39 21.15 -12.33
N GLY A 284 -27.37 21.11 -11.49
CA GLY A 284 -28.77 21.02 -11.87
C GLY A 284 -29.45 22.36 -11.68
N ARG A 285 -29.43 23.22 -12.69
CA ARG A 285 -30.40 24.34 -12.80
C ARG A 285 -31.44 24.01 -13.85
N VAL A 286 -32.64 24.26 -13.38
CA VAL A 286 -33.95 24.42 -14.07
C VAL A 286 -34.65 23.13 -14.41
#